data_c8b3b2b79e7e2348b96953f62ce0fa3e
#
_entry.id   c8b3b2b79e7e2348b96953f62ce0fa3e
#
_cell.length_a   1.000
_cell.length_b   1.000
_cell.length_c   1.000
_cell.angle_alpha   90.00
_cell.angle_beta   90.00
_cell.angle_gamma   90.00
#
_symmetry.space_group_name_H-M   'P 1'
#
loop_
_entity.id
_entity.type
_entity.pdbx_description
1 polymer ?
#
loop_
_entity_poly.entity_id
_entity_poly.type
_entity_poly.pdbx_seq_one_letter_code
_entity_poly.pdbx_strand_id
1 'polypeptide(L)'
;LSQWGSVALAQQGLTPYQILQRYYGDDINIVRNVPVSGLRPSAPAAPLALGSGGNDVTNVQIRLNRISKNYPAIPKINPVDGIYGAETEQAVRTFQQIFDLPQTGVVNEATWYRIQYIFASVKMLNELTSEGLTPQEVGSAYPFVLRLGDSGAYVSVLQYYLAFVGAFNPELPPIAITGYFNEETRDAVYAFQKYAGLPVD
;
A
#
# COMPACT_ATOMS: atom_id res chain seq x y z
N LEU A 1 -15.44 9.51 -1.32
CA LEU A 1 -15.21 10.69 -0.47
C LEU A 1 -14.05 11.50 -1.06
N SER A 2 -14.32 12.77 -1.37
CA SER A 2 -13.25 13.72 -1.69
C SER A 2 -12.77 14.36 -0.38
N GLN A 3 -11.49 14.23 -0.06
CA GLN A 3 -10.89 14.89 1.12
C GLN A 3 -11.13 16.41 1.09
N TRP A 4 -10.90 17.05 -0.04
CA TRP A 4 -11.12 18.49 -0.21
C TRP A 4 -12.60 18.87 -0.12
N GLY A 5 -13.49 18.03 -0.66
CA GLY A 5 -14.93 18.22 -0.55
C GLY A 5 -15.40 18.15 0.92
N SER A 6 -14.89 17.22 1.72
CA SER A 6 -15.25 17.14 3.13
C SER A 6 -14.73 18.32 3.95
N VAL A 7 -13.53 18.83 3.63
CA VAL A 7 -12.99 20.06 4.26
C VAL A 7 -13.87 21.26 3.93
N ALA A 8 -14.26 21.45 2.67
CA ALA A 8 -15.13 22.56 2.28
C ALA A 8 -16.50 22.50 2.99
N LEU A 9 -17.06 21.31 3.16
CA LEU A 9 -18.31 21.13 3.92
C LEU A 9 -18.15 21.39 5.41
N ALA A 10 -17.02 20.98 6.00
CA ALA A 10 -16.71 21.29 7.40
C ALA A 10 -16.52 22.81 7.64
N GLN A 11 -15.90 23.51 6.70
CA GLN A 11 -15.77 24.97 6.74
C GLN A 11 -17.13 25.70 6.62
N GLN A 12 -18.12 25.06 6.00
CA GLN A 12 -19.50 25.53 5.96
C GLN A 12 -20.28 25.22 7.25
N GLY A 13 -19.63 24.59 8.24
CA GLY A 13 -20.21 24.29 9.54
C GLY A 13 -20.96 22.96 9.62
N LEU A 14 -20.82 22.06 8.62
CA LEU A 14 -21.44 20.75 8.69
C LEU A 14 -20.68 19.87 9.70
N THR A 15 -21.45 19.12 10.48
CA THR A 15 -20.90 18.10 11.37
C THR A 15 -20.34 16.91 10.57
N PRO A 16 -19.41 16.10 11.13
CA PRO A 16 -18.89 14.90 10.46
C PRO A 16 -20.01 13.95 10.00
N TYR A 17 -21.09 13.81 10.77
CA TYR A 17 -22.23 12.97 10.39
C TYR A 17 -22.97 13.53 9.17
N GLN A 18 -23.25 14.82 9.15
CA GLN A 18 -23.87 15.48 8.00
C GLN A 18 -23.02 15.41 6.74
N ILE A 19 -21.69 15.48 6.89
CA ILE A 19 -20.76 15.28 5.78
C ILE A 19 -20.85 13.85 5.24
N LEU A 20 -20.93 12.85 6.12
CA LEU A 20 -21.14 11.46 5.70
C LEU A 20 -22.46 11.28 5.00
N GLN A 21 -23.56 11.84 5.55
CA GLN A 21 -24.88 11.81 4.91
C GLN A 21 -24.89 12.44 3.52
N ARG A 22 -24.14 13.54 3.33
CA ARG A 22 -24.02 14.21 2.00
C ARG A 22 -23.38 13.30 0.95
N TYR A 23 -22.49 12.38 1.33
CA TYR A 23 -21.81 11.49 0.40
C TYR A 23 -22.48 10.12 0.26
N TYR A 24 -23.14 9.63 1.28
CA TYR A 24 -23.67 8.26 1.32
C TYR A 24 -25.19 8.16 1.42
N GLY A 25 -25.89 9.30 1.56
CA GLY A 25 -27.34 9.35 1.73
C GLY A 25 -27.78 9.46 3.20
N ASP A 26 -29.05 9.75 3.40
CA ASP A 26 -29.61 10.04 4.73
C ASP A 26 -29.90 8.79 5.57
N ASP A 27 -29.86 7.62 4.96
CA ASP A 27 -30.15 6.32 5.55
C ASP A 27 -28.92 5.65 6.20
N ILE A 28 -27.78 6.32 6.26
CA ILE A 28 -26.58 5.80 6.91
C ILE A 28 -26.70 5.86 8.44
N ASN A 29 -26.18 4.81 9.10
CA ASN A 29 -26.02 4.75 10.54
C ASN A 29 -24.57 4.55 10.95
N ILE A 30 -24.13 5.29 11.98
CA ILE A 30 -22.82 5.06 12.60
C ILE A 30 -23.01 4.04 13.72
N VAL A 31 -22.56 2.82 13.47
CA VAL A 31 -22.56 1.76 14.48
C VAL A 31 -21.17 1.68 15.11
N ARG A 32 -21.11 1.80 16.45
CA ARG A 32 -19.87 1.71 17.22
C ARG A 32 -19.60 0.27 17.66
N ASN A 33 -18.33 -0.07 17.79
CA ASN A 33 -17.88 -1.37 18.32
C ASN A 33 -18.42 -2.58 17.54
N VAL A 34 -18.63 -2.43 16.25
CA VAL A 34 -18.99 -3.57 15.40
C VAL A 34 -17.80 -4.54 15.35
N PRO A 35 -17.98 -5.82 15.71
CA PRO A 35 -16.93 -6.81 15.52
C PRO A 35 -16.61 -6.92 14.02
N VAL A 36 -15.42 -6.53 13.63
CA VAL A 36 -14.96 -6.67 12.23
C VAL A 36 -14.35 -8.06 12.10
N SER A 37 -15.09 -8.99 11.51
CA SER A 37 -14.58 -10.31 11.16
C SER A 37 -13.84 -10.26 9.81
N GLY A 38 -12.76 -11.02 9.69
CA GLY A 38 -12.02 -11.18 8.44
C GLY A 38 -10.91 -10.16 8.18
N LEU A 39 -10.65 -9.22 9.07
CA LEU A 39 -9.43 -8.41 9.00
C LEU A 39 -8.23 -9.29 9.32
N ARG A 40 -7.35 -9.45 8.35
CA ARG A 40 -6.04 -10.06 8.60
C ARG A 40 -5.09 -9.00 9.13
N PRO A 41 -4.28 -9.30 10.16
CA PRO A 41 -3.18 -8.44 10.56
C PRO A 41 -2.30 -8.11 9.35
N SER A 42 -1.84 -6.88 9.23
CA SER A 42 -0.84 -6.52 8.19
C SER A 42 0.56 -7.00 8.54
N ALA A 43 0.78 -7.38 9.80
CA ALA A 43 2.05 -7.95 10.23
C ALA A 43 2.24 -9.35 9.64
N PRO A 44 3.49 -9.71 9.24
CA PRO A 44 3.83 -11.06 8.84
C PRO A 44 3.46 -12.08 9.91
N ALA A 45 3.05 -13.28 9.49
CA ALA A 45 2.69 -14.37 10.41
C ALA A 45 3.87 -14.86 11.25
N ALA A 46 5.10 -14.69 10.75
CA ALA A 46 6.34 -14.97 11.47
C ALA A 46 7.19 -13.71 11.56
N PRO A 47 7.93 -13.49 12.67
CA PRO A 47 8.87 -12.38 12.79
C PRO A 47 9.93 -12.42 11.68
N LEU A 48 10.31 -11.22 11.16
CA LEU A 48 11.38 -11.11 10.18
C LEU A 48 12.71 -10.93 10.90
N ALA A 49 13.67 -11.74 10.54
CA ALA A 49 15.01 -11.76 11.13
C ALA A 49 16.07 -12.08 10.07
N LEU A 50 17.33 -12.13 10.46
CA LEU A 50 18.43 -12.49 9.58
C LEU A 50 18.12 -13.78 8.80
N GLY A 51 18.22 -13.71 7.47
CA GLY A 51 17.88 -14.79 6.55
C GLY A 51 16.43 -14.82 6.07
N SER A 52 15.52 -14.00 6.64
CA SER A 52 14.17 -13.83 6.08
C SER A 52 14.23 -13.18 4.69
N GLY A 53 13.25 -13.47 3.84
CA GLY A 53 13.17 -12.90 2.50
C GLY A 53 11.74 -12.63 2.04
N GLY A 54 11.62 -11.85 0.96
CA GLY A 54 10.35 -11.58 0.30
C GLY A 54 9.80 -10.17 0.51
N ASN A 55 8.55 -9.97 0.09
CA ASN A 55 7.93 -8.64 0.01
C ASN A 55 7.85 -7.91 1.36
N ASP A 56 7.64 -8.64 2.47
CA ASP A 56 7.57 -8.01 3.78
C ASP A 56 8.93 -7.43 4.19
N VAL A 57 10.03 -8.09 3.84
CA VAL A 57 11.39 -7.57 4.04
C VAL A 57 11.62 -6.34 3.16
N THR A 58 11.24 -6.40 1.87
CA THR A 58 11.31 -5.25 0.96
C THR A 58 10.55 -4.05 1.52
N ASN A 59 9.35 -4.26 2.05
CA ASN A 59 8.55 -3.21 2.68
C ASN A 59 9.26 -2.58 3.88
N VAL A 60 9.86 -3.38 4.75
CA VAL A 60 10.64 -2.90 5.89
C VAL A 60 11.83 -2.07 5.43
N GLN A 61 12.59 -2.54 4.44
CA GLN A 61 13.75 -1.84 3.89
C GLN A 61 13.38 -0.48 3.29
N ILE A 62 12.33 -0.43 2.45
CA ILE A 62 11.83 0.81 1.84
C ILE A 62 11.41 1.82 2.92
N ARG A 63 10.65 1.36 3.92
CA ARG A 63 10.11 2.23 4.97
C ARG A 63 11.19 2.75 5.90
N LEU A 64 12.12 1.90 6.32
CA LEU A 64 13.27 2.35 7.10
C LEU A 64 14.13 3.35 6.33
N ASN A 65 14.35 3.15 5.04
CA ASN A 65 15.05 4.10 4.18
C ASN A 65 14.31 5.45 4.05
N ARG A 66 12.96 5.45 4.05
CA ARG A 66 12.22 6.70 4.08
C ARG A 66 12.29 7.37 5.46
N ILE A 67 12.15 6.59 6.53
CA ILE A 67 12.24 7.08 7.91
C ILE A 67 13.63 7.66 8.19
N SER A 68 14.69 7.05 7.65
CA SER A 68 16.08 7.51 7.86
C SER A 68 16.35 8.93 7.34
N LYS A 69 15.54 9.45 6.42
CA LYS A 69 15.64 10.86 6.00
C LYS A 69 15.32 11.83 7.14
N ASN A 70 14.41 11.48 8.05
CA ASN A 70 14.04 12.27 9.21
C ASN A 70 14.84 11.86 10.46
N TYR A 71 15.35 10.62 10.50
CA TYR A 71 16.13 10.04 11.58
C TYR A 71 17.48 9.51 11.06
N PRO A 72 18.45 10.38 10.77
CA PRO A 72 19.71 10.01 10.08
C PRO A 72 20.58 9.00 10.82
N ALA A 73 20.33 8.75 12.10
CA ALA A 73 21.01 7.70 12.87
C ALA A 73 20.66 6.28 12.39
N ILE A 74 19.50 6.11 11.72
CA ILE A 74 19.13 4.84 11.10
C ILE A 74 19.94 4.69 9.82
N PRO A 75 20.81 3.68 9.72
CA PRO A 75 21.61 3.47 8.51
C PRO A 75 20.72 3.14 7.31
N LYS A 76 21.12 3.65 6.15
CA LYS A 76 20.44 3.30 4.90
C LYS A 76 20.76 1.87 4.50
N ILE A 77 19.74 1.16 4.04
CA ILE A 77 19.84 -0.20 3.53
C ILE A 77 20.00 -0.12 2.01
N ASN A 78 21.09 -0.67 1.49
CA ASN A 78 21.37 -0.71 0.06
C ASN A 78 22.17 -1.96 -0.31
N PRO A 79 21.65 -2.81 -1.22
CA PRO A 79 20.41 -2.61 -2.00
C PRO A 79 19.12 -2.88 -1.19
N VAL A 80 17.99 -2.41 -1.71
CA VAL A 80 16.65 -2.85 -1.28
C VAL A 80 16.33 -4.09 -2.11
N ASP A 81 16.66 -5.25 -1.57
CA ASP A 81 16.66 -6.54 -2.29
C ASP A 81 15.64 -7.56 -1.75
N GLY A 82 14.96 -7.21 -0.65
CA GLY A 82 14.02 -8.11 0.01
C GLY A 82 14.69 -9.25 0.76
N ILE A 83 16.00 -9.15 1.04
CA ILE A 83 16.75 -10.10 1.87
C ILE A 83 17.08 -9.43 3.20
N TYR A 84 16.71 -10.06 4.30
CA TYR A 84 17.02 -9.57 5.64
C TYR A 84 18.47 -9.89 5.99
N GLY A 85 19.36 -9.03 5.54
CA GLY A 85 20.81 -9.12 5.81
C GLY A 85 21.21 -8.33 7.06
N ALA A 86 22.52 -8.31 7.34
CA ALA A 86 23.11 -7.60 8.48
C ALA A 86 22.81 -6.08 8.45
N GLU A 87 22.76 -5.46 7.29
CA GLU A 87 22.43 -4.04 7.16
C GLU A 87 20.97 -3.77 7.58
N THR A 88 20.04 -4.64 7.17
CA THR A 88 18.64 -4.56 7.58
C THR A 88 18.50 -4.76 9.09
N GLU A 89 19.19 -5.76 9.68
CA GLU A 89 19.21 -5.98 11.12
C GLU A 89 19.72 -4.76 11.88
N GLN A 90 20.81 -4.16 11.43
CA GLN A 90 21.39 -2.99 12.07
C GLN A 90 20.44 -1.78 11.99
N ALA A 91 19.79 -1.56 10.85
CA ALA A 91 18.82 -0.50 10.71
C ALA A 91 17.61 -0.72 11.64
N VAL A 92 17.14 -1.95 11.77
CA VAL A 92 16.05 -2.31 12.70
C VAL A 92 16.47 -2.12 14.15
N ARG A 93 17.66 -2.52 14.57
CA ARG A 93 18.17 -2.28 15.94
C ARG A 93 18.21 -0.79 16.25
N THR A 94 18.74 0.02 15.34
CA THR A 94 18.81 1.46 15.52
C THR A 94 17.41 2.08 15.57
N PHE A 95 16.49 1.63 14.72
CA PHE A 95 15.10 2.04 14.78
C PHE A 95 14.47 1.69 16.14
N GLN A 96 14.64 0.46 16.61
CA GLN A 96 14.14 0.02 17.91
C GLN A 96 14.69 0.87 19.05
N GLN A 97 15.98 1.22 19.01
CA GLN A 97 16.61 2.09 20.01
C GLN A 97 15.98 3.49 20.02
N ILE A 98 15.79 4.09 18.86
CA ILE A 98 15.24 5.47 18.74
C ILE A 98 13.79 5.52 19.23
N PHE A 99 13.02 4.47 19.02
CA PHE A 99 11.59 4.45 19.33
C PHE A 99 11.24 3.61 20.58
N ASP A 100 12.20 3.41 21.49
CA ASP A 100 12.02 2.75 22.80
C ASP A 100 11.42 1.33 22.70
N LEU A 101 11.86 0.57 21.68
CA LEU A 101 11.54 -0.84 21.54
C LEU A 101 12.70 -1.73 21.99
N PRO A 102 12.44 -3.00 22.37
CA PRO A 102 13.51 -3.97 22.62
C PRO A 102 14.44 -4.11 21.41
N GLN A 103 15.73 -3.86 21.57
CA GLN A 103 16.74 -3.82 20.50
C GLN A 103 17.16 -5.22 20.05
N THR A 104 16.20 -6.00 19.58
CA THR A 104 16.41 -7.40 19.17
C THR A 104 16.99 -7.53 17.76
N GLY A 105 16.82 -6.51 16.92
CA GLY A 105 17.11 -6.62 15.49
C GLY A 105 16.09 -7.48 14.73
N VAL A 106 14.99 -7.88 15.37
CA VAL A 106 13.93 -8.69 14.79
C VAL A 106 12.67 -7.83 14.60
N VAL A 107 12.05 -7.91 13.45
CA VAL A 107 10.76 -7.26 13.21
C VAL A 107 9.65 -8.21 13.63
N ASN A 108 9.30 -8.13 14.92
CA ASN A 108 8.09 -8.74 15.44
C ASN A 108 6.87 -7.84 15.17
N GLU A 109 5.69 -8.27 15.58
CA GLU A 109 4.44 -7.53 15.38
C GLU A 109 4.51 -6.09 15.92
N ALA A 110 5.05 -5.89 17.12
CA ALA A 110 5.20 -4.56 17.73
C ALA A 110 6.14 -3.65 16.91
N THR A 111 7.28 -4.18 16.47
CA THR A 111 8.23 -3.46 15.61
C THR A 111 7.62 -3.17 14.26
N TRP A 112 6.88 -4.13 13.65
CA TRP A 112 6.19 -3.94 12.39
C TRP A 112 5.22 -2.75 12.45
N TYR A 113 4.28 -2.76 13.40
CA TYR A 113 3.30 -1.67 13.52
C TYR A 113 3.96 -0.33 13.88
N ARG A 114 5.04 -0.33 14.64
CA ARG A 114 5.78 0.89 14.93
C ARG A 114 6.43 1.47 13.67
N ILE A 115 7.02 0.65 12.81
CA ILE A 115 7.54 1.08 11.51
C ILE A 115 6.42 1.67 10.64
N GLN A 116 5.25 1.03 10.58
CA GLN A 116 4.09 1.53 9.84
C GLN A 116 3.66 2.90 10.35
N TYR A 117 3.53 3.05 11.66
CA TYR A 117 3.09 4.29 12.30
C TYR A 117 4.07 5.44 12.04
N ILE A 118 5.37 5.21 12.27
CA ILE A 118 6.39 6.23 12.04
C ILE A 118 6.50 6.59 10.55
N PHE A 119 6.42 5.60 9.65
CA PHE A 119 6.40 5.86 8.21
C PHE A 119 5.22 6.76 7.81
N ALA A 120 4.01 6.46 8.27
CA ALA A 120 2.84 7.29 8.02
C ALA A 120 3.02 8.71 8.55
N SER A 121 3.61 8.85 9.74
CA SER A 121 3.85 10.14 10.39
C SER A 121 4.88 10.99 9.63
N VAL A 122 6.04 10.42 9.26
CA VAL A 122 7.09 11.17 8.53
C VAL A 122 6.69 11.56 7.12
N LYS A 123 5.73 10.85 6.52
CA LYS A 123 5.13 11.20 5.22
C LYS A 123 3.85 12.03 5.35
N MET A 124 3.40 12.32 6.56
CA MET A 124 2.16 13.07 6.83
C MET A 124 0.95 12.47 6.09
N LEU A 125 0.86 11.12 6.03
CA LEU A 125 -0.17 10.45 5.21
C LEU A 125 -1.60 10.71 5.69
N ASN A 126 -1.77 11.16 6.94
CA ASN A 126 -3.06 11.52 7.53
C ASN A 126 -3.38 13.02 7.36
N GLU A 127 -2.53 13.77 6.67
CA GLU A 127 -2.67 15.22 6.49
C GLU A 127 -2.95 15.59 5.04
N LEU A 128 -3.55 16.75 4.82
CA LEU A 128 -3.86 17.26 3.49
C LEU A 128 -2.61 17.58 2.65
N THR A 129 -1.49 17.85 3.33
CA THR A 129 -0.19 18.17 2.73
C THR A 129 0.74 16.95 2.67
N SER A 130 0.17 15.75 2.63
CA SER A 130 0.97 14.51 2.63
C SER A 130 1.88 14.41 1.41
N GLU A 131 3.01 13.72 1.58
CA GLU A 131 3.92 13.37 0.46
C GLU A 131 3.29 12.35 -0.50
N GLY A 132 2.19 11.71 -0.10
CA GLY A 132 1.61 10.59 -0.81
C GLY A 132 2.48 9.32 -0.77
N LEU A 133 2.05 8.29 -1.47
CA LEU A 133 2.79 7.03 -1.57
C LEU A 133 3.34 6.87 -2.99
N THR A 134 4.58 6.42 -3.10
CA THR A 134 5.14 6.00 -4.38
C THR A 134 4.68 4.57 -4.72
N PRO A 135 4.71 4.17 -6.01
CA PRO A 135 4.38 2.80 -6.40
C PRO A 135 5.18 1.72 -5.64
N GLN A 136 6.46 1.99 -5.35
CA GLN A 136 7.31 1.08 -4.58
C GLN A 136 6.84 0.92 -3.13
N GLU A 137 6.36 2.00 -2.51
CA GLU A 137 5.88 2.02 -1.12
C GLU A 137 4.51 1.35 -0.97
N VAL A 138 3.70 1.36 -2.01
CA VAL A 138 2.40 0.66 -2.05
C VAL A 138 2.58 -0.86 -2.14
N GLY A 139 3.77 -1.31 -2.52
CA GLY A 139 4.02 -2.74 -2.70
C GLY A 139 3.23 -3.32 -3.87
N SER A 140 3.06 -2.52 -4.91
CA SER A 140 2.28 -2.86 -6.09
C SER A 140 2.94 -3.87 -7.03
N ALA A 141 4.05 -4.47 -6.62
CA ALA A 141 4.59 -5.61 -7.36
C ALA A 141 3.67 -6.82 -7.11
N TYR A 142 3.08 -7.32 -8.16
CA TYR A 142 2.44 -8.63 -8.11
C TYR A 142 3.49 -9.67 -7.70
N PRO A 143 3.16 -10.63 -6.82
CA PRO A 143 4.14 -11.61 -6.33
C PRO A 143 4.59 -12.57 -7.41
N PHE A 144 3.95 -12.57 -8.57
CA PHE A 144 4.25 -13.39 -9.74
C PHE A 144 3.75 -12.71 -11.02
N VAL A 145 4.25 -13.15 -12.16
CA VAL A 145 3.79 -12.68 -13.47
C VAL A 145 2.43 -13.30 -13.78
N LEU A 146 1.43 -12.47 -14.05
CA LEU A 146 0.11 -12.90 -14.51
C LEU A 146 0.15 -13.21 -16.01
N ARG A 147 -0.47 -14.31 -16.41
CA ARG A 147 -0.46 -14.82 -17.80
C ARG A 147 -1.83 -15.29 -18.23
N LEU A 148 -2.00 -15.43 -19.54
CA LEU A 148 -3.18 -16.05 -20.14
C LEU A 148 -3.48 -17.40 -19.48
N GLY A 149 -4.70 -17.60 -19.01
CA GLY A 149 -5.14 -18.80 -18.30
C GLY A 149 -5.11 -18.67 -16.77
N ASP A 150 -4.43 -17.67 -16.20
CA ASP A 150 -4.44 -17.45 -14.77
C ASP A 150 -5.82 -17.00 -14.26
N SER A 151 -6.09 -17.28 -12.99
CA SER A 151 -7.34 -16.87 -12.34
C SER A 151 -7.15 -16.51 -10.87
N GLY A 152 -8.10 -15.74 -10.34
CA GLY A 152 -8.14 -15.39 -8.93
C GLY A 152 -8.09 -13.88 -8.66
N ALA A 153 -7.88 -13.51 -7.37
CA ALA A 153 -8.00 -12.15 -6.89
C ALA A 153 -7.03 -11.17 -7.58
N TYR A 154 -5.81 -11.58 -7.88
CA TYR A 154 -4.84 -10.72 -8.55
C TYR A 154 -5.24 -10.39 -9.99
N VAL A 155 -5.87 -11.32 -10.70
CA VAL A 155 -6.43 -11.07 -12.03
C VAL A 155 -7.60 -10.08 -11.93
N SER A 156 -8.49 -10.26 -10.96
CA SER A 156 -9.59 -9.32 -10.72
C SER A 156 -9.09 -7.90 -10.42
N VAL A 157 -8.03 -7.77 -9.62
CA VAL A 157 -7.42 -6.47 -9.30
C VAL A 157 -6.79 -5.82 -10.54
N LEU A 158 -6.07 -6.60 -11.37
CA LEU A 158 -5.53 -6.12 -12.63
C LEU A 158 -6.66 -5.62 -13.55
N GLN A 159 -7.70 -6.42 -13.74
CA GLN A 159 -8.86 -6.06 -14.56
C GLN A 159 -9.57 -4.81 -14.03
N TYR A 160 -9.70 -4.67 -12.71
CA TYR A 160 -10.24 -3.47 -12.08
C TYR A 160 -9.44 -2.22 -12.44
N TYR A 161 -8.10 -2.28 -12.33
CA TYR A 161 -7.26 -1.14 -12.69
C TYR A 161 -7.32 -0.81 -14.18
N LEU A 162 -7.33 -1.81 -15.06
CA LEU A 162 -7.47 -1.60 -16.49
C LEU A 162 -8.83 -0.97 -16.83
N ALA A 163 -9.91 -1.47 -16.23
CA ALA A 163 -11.25 -0.89 -16.39
C ALA A 163 -11.33 0.54 -15.86
N PHE A 164 -10.71 0.81 -14.71
CA PHE A 164 -10.67 2.15 -14.12
C PHE A 164 -9.93 3.14 -15.03
N VAL A 165 -8.74 2.80 -15.52
CA VAL A 165 -7.99 3.67 -16.43
C VAL A 165 -8.72 3.82 -17.75
N GLY A 166 -9.31 2.74 -18.28
CA GLY A 166 -10.11 2.76 -19.52
C GLY A 166 -11.34 3.64 -19.45
N ALA A 167 -11.95 3.80 -18.26
CA ALA A 167 -13.09 4.70 -18.07
C ALA A 167 -12.74 6.19 -18.32
N PHE A 168 -11.47 6.56 -18.19
CA PHE A 168 -10.98 7.93 -18.42
C PHE A 168 -10.14 8.06 -19.69
N ASN A 169 -9.89 6.97 -20.41
CA ASN A 169 -9.09 6.98 -21.63
C ASN A 169 -9.74 6.15 -22.73
N PRO A 170 -10.28 6.80 -23.77
CA PRO A 170 -10.98 6.12 -24.88
C PRO A 170 -10.05 5.27 -25.77
N GLU A 171 -8.74 5.40 -25.65
CA GLU A 171 -7.77 4.58 -26.39
C GLU A 171 -7.61 3.17 -25.78
N LEU A 172 -8.10 2.95 -24.55
CA LEU A 172 -8.04 1.66 -23.89
C LEU A 172 -9.36 0.91 -24.05
N PRO A 173 -9.33 -0.39 -24.38
CA PRO A 173 -10.54 -1.17 -24.54
C PRO A 173 -11.28 -1.32 -23.20
N PRO A 174 -12.60 -1.29 -23.18
CA PRO A 174 -13.37 -1.65 -21.99
C PRO A 174 -13.12 -3.12 -21.65
N ILE A 175 -13.02 -3.43 -20.34
CA ILE A 175 -12.77 -4.77 -19.85
C ILE A 175 -13.72 -5.15 -18.73
N ALA A 176 -14.19 -6.41 -18.72
CA ALA A 176 -14.98 -6.97 -17.63
C ALA A 176 -14.07 -7.54 -16.53
N ILE A 177 -14.50 -7.40 -15.28
CA ILE A 177 -13.79 -7.95 -14.11
C ILE A 177 -14.30 -9.39 -13.88
N THR A 178 -13.68 -10.36 -14.52
CA THR A 178 -14.08 -11.76 -14.49
C THR A 178 -13.26 -12.61 -13.50
N GLY A 179 -12.09 -12.11 -13.08
CA GLY A 179 -11.13 -12.87 -12.29
C GLY A 179 -10.41 -13.98 -13.09
N TYR A 180 -10.58 -14.02 -14.41
CA TYR A 180 -9.91 -14.95 -15.32
C TYR A 180 -9.13 -14.16 -16.38
N PHE A 181 -7.83 -14.44 -16.53
CA PHE A 181 -6.96 -13.78 -17.50
C PHE A 181 -7.18 -14.41 -18.88
N ASN A 182 -8.18 -13.90 -19.58
CA ASN A 182 -8.53 -14.30 -20.93
C ASN A 182 -7.83 -13.42 -21.98
N GLU A 183 -8.13 -13.64 -23.25
CA GLU A 183 -7.56 -12.86 -24.36
C GLU A 183 -7.93 -11.38 -24.28
N GLU A 184 -9.15 -11.05 -23.84
CA GLU A 184 -9.56 -9.65 -23.64
C GLU A 184 -8.68 -8.96 -22.57
N THR A 185 -8.35 -9.67 -21.49
CA THR A 185 -7.45 -9.15 -20.45
C THR A 185 -6.05 -8.93 -21.01
N ARG A 186 -5.50 -9.89 -21.78
CA ARG A 186 -4.20 -9.75 -22.45
C ARG A 186 -4.19 -8.53 -23.36
N ASP A 187 -5.19 -8.41 -24.21
CA ASP A 187 -5.26 -7.30 -25.19
C ASP A 187 -5.40 -5.94 -24.50
N ALA A 188 -6.12 -5.86 -23.38
CA ALA A 188 -6.20 -4.68 -22.55
C ALA A 188 -4.84 -4.34 -21.88
N VAL A 189 -4.09 -5.35 -21.43
CA VAL A 189 -2.73 -5.16 -20.90
C VAL A 189 -1.81 -4.61 -22.00
N TYR A 190 -1.82 -5.19 -23.19
CA TYR A 190 -1.02 -4.72 -24.32
C TYR A 190 -1.36 -3.28 -24.71
N ALA A 191 -2.64 -2.95 -24.75
CA ALA A 191 -3.08 -1.58 -25.02
C ALA A 191 -2.58 -0.61 -23.95
N PHE A 192 -2.66 -0.99 -22.67
CA PHE A 192 -2.14 -0.19 -21.56
C PHE A 192 -0.62 -0.06 -21.62
N GLN A 193 0.14 -1.12 -21.86
CA GLN A 193 1.59 -1.09 -21.98
C GLN A 193 2.01 -0.14 -23.09
N LYS A 194 1.37 -0.22 -24.25
CA LYS A 194 1.60 0.68 -25.37
C LYS A 194 1.29 2.14 -25.03
N TYR A 195 0.15 2.39 -24.39
CA TYR A 195 -0.25 3.73 -23.95
C TYR A 195 0.74 4.32 -22.93
N ALA A 196 1.20 3.49 -22.00
CA ALA A 196 2.16 3.89 -20.94
C ALA A 196 3.63 3.95 -21.41
N GLY A 197 3.92 3.63 -22.67
CA GLY A 197 5.29 3.58 -23.20
C GLY A 197 6.14 2.44 -22.60
N LEU A 198 5.48 1.38 -22.13
CA LEU A 198 6.13 0.19 -21.59
C LEU A 198 6.41 -0.84 -22.70
N PRO A 199 7.39 -1.76 -22.52
CA PRO A 199 7.52 -2.92 -23.39
C PRO A 199 6.20 -3.72 -23.42
N VAL A 200 5.82 -4.15 -24.62
CA VAL A 200 4.61 -4.99 -24.81
C VAL A 200 5.05 -6.46 -24.80
N ASP A 201 4.68 -7.21 -23.78
CA ASP A 201 5.10 -8.61 -23.56
C ASP A 201 3.98 -9.51 -23.04
#